data_74a8f56a0534ea50f49beb030dc78bb7
#
_entry.id   74a8f56a0534ea50f49beb030dc78bb7
#
_cell.length_a   1.000
_cell.length_b   1.000
_cell.length_c   1.000
_cell.angle_alpha   90.00
_cell.angle_beta   90.00
_cell.angle_gamma   90.00
#
_symmetry.space_group_name_H-M   'P 1'
#
loop_
_entity.id
_entity.type
_entity.pdbx_description
1 polymer ?
#
loop_
_entity_poly.entity_id
_entity_poly.type
_entity_poly.pdbx_seq_one_letter_code
_entity_poly.pdbx_strand_id
1 'polypeptide(L)'
;NSRHQWWIEQGISKERLELDKVKDEDLSHYSKSTIDIIYNFPHGKEELEGIANRTDFDLGSHTKNQNEFEISSKVISNKDSTTKLVIQNLENKKWFVPYVIEPSAGVERGVLALLNEAYFEDEKNSRLVLKLKPHLSPIKAAVIPLKRNNDELVNKAKLLKKELQKIGLGRVMLENSGNIG
;
A
#
# COMPACT_ATOMS: atom_id res chain seq x y z
N ASN A 1 -0.54 -9.16 -11.40
CA ASN A 1 0.19 -8.05 -11.99
C ASN A 1 -0.28 -6.65 -11.60
N SER A 2 -1.49 -6.50 -11.07
CA SER A 2 -2.02 -5.21 -10.59
C SER A 2 -1.21 -4.66 -9.41
N ARG A 3 -0.75 -5.49 -8.48
CA ARG A 3 0.04 -5.07 -7.32
C ARG A 3 1.44 -4.56 -7.71
N HIS A 4 2.12 -5.25 -8.61
CA HIS A 4 3.40 -4.80 -9.16
C HIS A 4 3.25 -3.42 -9.84
N GLN A 5 2.20 -3.22 -10.64
CA GLN A 5 1.91 -1.95 -11.26
C GLN A 5 1.58 -0.86 -10.24
N TRP A 6 0.86 -1.22 -9.17
CA TRP A 6 0.55 -0.30 -8.07
C TRP A 6 1.81 0.25 -7.39
N TRP A 7 2.83 -0.59 -7.13
CA TRP A 7 4.10 -0.13 -6.57
C TRP A 7 4.82 0.85 -7.50
N ILE A 8 4.80 0.61 -8.81
CA ILE A 8 5.36 1.54 -9.80
C ILE A 8 4.64 2.89 -9.74
N GLU A 9 3.33 2.88 -9.63
CA GLU A 9 2.52 4.11 -9.51
C GLU A 9 2.80 4.87 -8.21
N GLN A 10 3.20 4.15 -7.13
CA GLN A 10 3.67 4.81 -5.92
C GLN A 10 5.05 5.46 -6.07
N GLY A 11 5.80 5.12 -7.09
CA GLY A 11 7.09 5.75 -7.39
C GLY A 11 8.28 4.80 -7.30
N ILE A 12 8.04 3.50 -7.15
CA ILE A 12 9.12 2.51 -7.21
C ILE A 12 9.53 2.28 -8.67
N SER A 13 10.84 2.30 -8.94
CA SER A 13 11.36 2.02 -10.28
C SER A 13 11.11 0.58 -10.68
N LYS A 14 10.63 0.37 -11.91
CA LYS A 14 10.35 -0.97 -12.43
C LYS A 14 11.58 -1.87 -12.43
N GLU A 15 12.74 -1.29 -12.67
CA GLU A 15 14.04 -1.97 -12.77
C GLU A 15 14.52 -2.49 -11.40
N ARG A 16 13.94 -1.98 -10.30
CA ARG A 16 14.22 -2.45 -8.94
C ARG A 16 13.21 -3.45 -8.40
N LEU A 17 12.18 -3.77 -9.18
CA LEU A 17 11.15 -4.75 -8.83
C LEU A 17 11.33 -6.03 -9.63
N GLU A 18 11.28 -7.15 -8.94
CA GLU A 18 11.26 -8.48 -9.53
C GLU A 18 10.03 -9.25 -9.03
N LEU A 19 9.53 -10.17 -9.84
CA LEU A 19 8.50 -11.11 -9.43
C LEU A 19 9.16 -12.47 -9.22
N ASP A 20 9.09 -12.99 -8.02
CA ASP A 20 9.58 -14.32 -7.67
C ASP A 20 8.41 -15.25 -7.37
N LYS A 21 8.37 -16.39 -8.04
CA LYS A 21 7.37 -17.41 -7.78
C LYS A 21 7.92 -18.37 -6.73
N VAL A 22 7.27 -18.40 -5.58
CA VAL A 22 7.60 -19.36 -4.51
C VAL A 22 7.47 -20.79 -5.03
N LYS A 23 8.46 -21.63 -4.75
CA LYS A 23 8.47 -23.04 -5.16
C LYS A 23 7.37 -23.80 -4.43
N ASP A 24 6.87 -24.85 -5.09
CA ASP A 24 5.77 -25.64 -4.54
C ASP A 24 6.13 -26.31 -3.19
N GLU A 25 7.41 -26.64 -2.97
CA GLU A 25 7.93 -27.21 -1.72
C GLU A 25 7.98 -26.23 -0.55
N ASP A 26 8.05 -24.92 -0.84
CA ASP A 26 8.14 -23.83 0.13
C ASP A 26 6.76 -23.17 0.40
N LEU A 27 5.72 -23.61 -0.29
CA LEU A 27 4.36 -23.06 -0.12
C LEU A 27 3.80 -23.35 1.27
N SER A 28 3.13 -22.38 1.85
CA SER A 28 2.32 -22.59 3.04
C SER A 28 1.18 -23.58 2.77
N HIS A 29 0.81 -24.35 3.77
CA HIS A 29 -0.22 -25.42 3.65
C HIS A 29 -1.59 -24.94 3.15
N TYR A 30 -1.90 -23.68 3.28
CA TYR A 30 -3.13 -23.03 2.83
C TYR A 30 -3.00 -22.41 1.43
N SER A 31 -1.79 -22.35 0.86
CA SER A 31 -1.55 -21.66 -0.41
C SER A 31 -1.40 -22.66 -1.55
N LYS A 32 -2.09 -22.38 -2.65
CA LYS A 32 -1.92 -23.09 -3.93
C LYS A 32 -0.76 -22.51 -4.75
N SER A 33 -0.49 -21.24 -4.60
CA SER A 33 0.62 -20.54 -5.25
C SER A 33 0.87 -19.20 -4.55
N THR A 34 2.13 -18.79 -4.50
CA THR A 34 2.54 -17.48 -3.98
C THR A 34 3.50 -16.83 -4.96
N ILE A 35 3.35 -15.53 -5.14
CA ILE A 35 4.26 -14.69 -5.93
C ILE A 35 4.71 -13.55 -5.04
N ASP A 36 6.02 -13.41 -4.86
CA ASP A 36 6.61 -12.33 -4.11
C ASP A 36 7.05 -11.21 -5.05
N ILE A 37 6.78 -9.98 -4.65
CA ILE A 37 7.35 -8.79 -5.25
C ILE A 37 8.61 -8.47 -4.46
N ILE A 38 9.75 -8.65 -5.10
CA ILE A 38 11.06 -8.41 -4.51
C ILE A 38 11.51 -7.01 -4.90
N TYR A 39 12.00 -6.24 -3.94
CA TYR A 39 12.63 -4.95 -4.18
C TYR A 39 14.14 -5.02 -3.94
N ASN A 40 14.91 -4.42 -4.84
CA ASN A 40 16.36 -4.34 -4.75
C ASN A 40 16.78 -3.12 -3.90
N PHE A 41 16.88 -3.34 -2.58
CA PHE A 41 17.38 -2.34 -1.64
C PHE A 41 18.90 -2.13 -1.79
N PRO A 42 19.46 -1.03 -1.25
CA PRO A 42 20.93 -0.83 -1.24
C PRO A 42 21.72 -1.95 -0.52
N HIS A 43 21.07 -2.63 0.43
CA HIS A 43 21.68 -3.74 1.20
C HIS A 43 21.35 -5.13 0.63
N GLY A 44 20.60 -5.22 -0.46
CA GLY A 44 20.25 -6.48 -1.13
C GLY A 44 18.79 -6.60 -1.50
N LYS A 45 18.44 -7.73 -2.09
CA LYS A 45 17.08 -8.05 -2.51
C LYS A 45 16.28 -8.57 -1.32
N GLU A 46 15.10 -7.98 -1.09
CA GLU A 46 14.16 -8.44 -0.08
C GLU A 46 12.72 -8.36 -0.58
N GLU A 47 11.87 -9.20 -0.01
CA GLU A 47 10.43 -9.20 -0.26
C GLU A 47 9.81 -7.88 0.17
N LEU A 48 9.08 -7.24 -0.74
CA LEU A 48 8.29 -6.05 -0.51
C LEU A 48 6.81 -6.39 -0.24
N GLU A 49 6.28 -7.36 -0.98
CA GLU A 49 4.90 -7.83 -0.86
C GLU A 49 4.80 -9.28 -1.31
N GLY A 50 4.15 -10.13 -0.52
CA GLY A 50 3.76 -11.47 -0.90
C GLY A 50 2.31 -11.51 -1.38
N ILE A 51 2.01 -12.28 -2.41
CA ILE A 51 0.66 -12.44 -2.96
C ILE A 51 0.33 -13.93 -3.03
N ALA A 52 -0.48 -14.40 -2.08
CA ALA A 52 -0.84 -15.80 -1.95
C ALA A 52 -2.24 -16.10 -2.49
N ASN A 53 -2.37 -17.18 -3.25
CA ASN A 53 -3.66 -17.80 -3.56
C ASN A 53 -3.99 -18.80 -2.46
N ARG A 54 -4.78 -18.37 -1.48
CA ARG A 54 -5.19 -19.16 -0.30
C ARG A 54 -6.35 -20.11 -0.58
N THR A 55 -6.79 -20.17 -1.83
CA THR A 55 -7.93 -21.00 -2.25
C THR A 55 -9.21 -20.73 -1.45
N ASP A 56 -10.03 -21.74 -1.23
CA ASP A 56 -11.21 -21.72 -0.36
C ASP A 56 -10.90 -22.16 1.08
N PHE A 57 -9.60 -22.24 1.45
CA PHE A 57 -9.17 -22.76 2.75
C PHE A 57 -9.73 -21.95 3.92
N ASP A 58 -9.54 -20.63 3.92
CA ASP A 58 -9.94 -19.78 5.05
C ASP A 58 -11.46 -19.71 5.18
N LEU A 59 -12.13 -19.32 4.10
CA LEU A 59 -13.58 -19.20 4.13
C LEU A 59 -14.27 -20.54 4.31
N GLY A 60 -13.71 -21.61 3.76
CA GLY A 60 -14.17 -22.98 3.96
C GLY A 60 -14.01 -23.43 5.42
N SER A 61 -12.90 -23.08 6.07
CA SER A 61 -12.68 -23.39 7.49
C SER A 61 -13.61 -22.60 8.43
N HIS A 62 -14.03 -21.41 8.03
CA HIS A 62 -14.86 -20.53 8.86
C HIS A 62 -16.36 -20.54 8.53
N THR A 63 -16.77 -21.10 7.40
CA THR A 63 -18.20 -21.14 7.04
C THR A 63 -18.98 -22.14 7.89
N LYS A 64 -20.22 -21.80 8.27
CA LYS A 64 -21.16 -22.78 8.82
C LYS A 64 -21.60 -23.79 7.78
N ASN A 65 -22.03 -24.96 8.21
CA ASN A 65 -22.58 -26.00 7.34
C ASN A 65 -21.61 -26.40 6.22
N GLN A 66 -20.33 -26.58 6.54
CA GLN A 66 -19.26 -26.88 5.58
C GLN A 66 -19.64 -28.01 4.59
N ASN A 67 -20.38 -29.03 5.06
CA ASN A 67 -20.79 -30.21 4.26
C ASN A 67 -21.86 -29.89 3.18
N GLU A 68 -22.44 -28.70 3.20
CA GLU A 68 -23.45 -28.28 2.20
C GLU A 68 -22.79 -27.68 0.94
N PHE A 69 -21.47 -27.43 0.96
CA PHE A 69 -20.78 -26.73 -0.09
C PHE A 69 -19.61 -27.54 -0.64
N GLU A 70 -19.31 -27.31 -1.92
CA GLU A 70 -18.09 -27.81 -2.52
C GLU A 70 -16.91 -26.98 -2.03
N ILE A 71 -15.97 -27.63 -1.32
CA ILE A 71 -14.73 -27.03 -0.80
C ILE A 71 -13.58 -27.89 -1.31
N SER A 72 -12.66 -27.27 -2.05
CA SER A 72 -11.55 -27.98 -2.69
C SER A 72 -10.36 -28.20 -1.75
N SER A 73 -10.23 -27.35 -0.74
CA SER A 73 -9.13 -27.41 0.22
C SER A 73 -9.43 -28.35 1.39
N LYS A 74 -8.37 -28.86 2.01
CA LYS A 74 -8.50 -29.59 3.28
C LYS A 74 -8.71 -28.59 4.42
N VAL A 75 -9.97 -28.29 4.69
CA VAL A 75 -10.37 -27.30 5.69
C VAL A 75 -10.41 -27.85 7.12
N ILE A 76 -10.32 -26.93 8.10
CA ILE A 76 -10.50 -27.24 9.52
C ILE A 76 -11.99 -27.38 9.80
N SER A 77 -12.38 -28.47 10.49
CA SER A 77 -13.77 -28.66 10.91
C SER A 77 -14.18 -27.61 11.95
N ASN A 78 -15.24 -26.87 11.68
CA ASN A 78 -15.77 -25.84 12.56
C ASN A 78 -17.28 -26.01 12.75
N LYS A 79 -17.66 -26.70 13.84
CA LYS A 79 -19.08 -26.98 14.17
C LYS A 79 -19.79 -25.80 14.80
N ASP A 80 -19.01 -24.84 15.36
CA ASP A 80 -19.54 -23.70 16.12
C ASP A 80 -19.71 -22.45 15.25
N SER A 81 -19.34 -22.51 13.97
CA SER A 81 -19.48 -21.37 13.07
C SER A 81 -20.95 -21.02 12.83
N THR A 82 -21.29 -19.77 13.03
CA THR A 82 -22.62 -19.20 12.80
C THR A 82 -22.73 -18.45 11.47
N THR A 83 -21.60 -18.16 10.84
CA THR A 83 -21.53 -17.30 9.66
C THR A 83 -21.48 -18.12 8.37
N LYS A 84 -22.33 -17.78 7.41
CA LYS A 84 -22.35 -18.37 6.07
C LYS A 84 -21.43 -17.57 5.14
N LEU A 85 -20.26 -18.14 4.76
CA LEU A 85 -19.23 -17.50 3.96
C LEU A 85 -19.18 -18.08 2.54
N VAL A 86 -20.30 -17.92 1.83
CA VAL A 86 -20.47 -18.44 0.47
C VAL A 86 -21.09 -17.38 -0.44
N ILE A 87 -20.87 -17.49 -1.72
CA ILE A 87 -21.52 -16.68 -2.75
C ILE A 87 -22.28 -17.57 -3.74
N GLN A 88 -23.29 -17.01 -4.38
CA GLN A 88 -24.03 -17.71 -5.40
C GLN A 88 -23.46 -17.38 -6.79
N ASN A 89 -23.14 -18.39 -7.55
CA ASN A 89 -22.83 -18.20 -8.97
C ASN A 89 -24.11 -17.75 -9.70
N LEU A 90 -24.04 -16.60 -10.37
CA LEU A 90 -25.21 -15.99 -11.02
C LEU A 90 -25.72 -16.77 -12.23
N GLU A 91 -24.85 -17.55 -12.88
CA GLU A 91 -25.19 -18.33 -14.08
C GLU A 91 -25.91 -19.62 -13.73
N ASN A 92 -25.31 -20.45 -12.87
CA ASN A 92 -25.82 -21.78 -12.53
C ASN A 92 -26.59 -21.85 -11.22
N LYS A 93 -26.69 -20.71 -10.49
CA LYS A 93 -27.39 -20.57 -9.18
C LYS A 93 -26.84 -21.46 -8.06
N LYS A 94 -25.68 -22.10 -8.24
CA LYS A 94 -25.03 -22.90 -7.18
C LYS A 94 -24.32 -22.01 -6.19
N TRP A 95 -24.34 -22.43 -4.93
CA TRP A 95 -23.57 -21.80 -3.86
C TRP A 95 -22.19 -22.45 -3.78
N PHE A 96 -21.14 -21.65 -3.61
CA PHE A 96 -19.77 -22.11 -3.46
C PHE A 96 -18.99 -21.23 -2.50
N VAL A 97 -17.89 -21.76 -1.95
CA VAL A 97 -16.95 -21.02 -1.13
C VAL A 97 -15.93 -20.33 -2.06
N PRO A 98 -15.85 -19.00 -2.06
CA PRO A 98 -14.91 -18.30 -2.95
C PRO A 98 -13.46 -18.45 -2.50
N TYR A 99 -12.56 -18.35 -3.47
CA TYR A 99 -11.13 -18.30 -3.21
C TYR A 99 -10.72 -16.93 -2.65
N VAL A 100 -9.71 -16.94 -1.77
CA VAL A 100 -9.10 -15.74 -1.22
C VAL A 100 -7.75 -15.51 -1.88
N ILE A 101 -7.54 -14.30 -2.39
CA ILE A 101 -6.22 -13.82 -2.83
C ILE A 101 -5.75 -12.80 -1.81
N GLU A 102 -4.63 -13.08 -1.16
CA GLU A 102 -4.06 -12.27 -0.09
C GLU A 102 -2.81 -11.53 -0.56
N PRO A 103 -2.89 -10.24 -0.86
CA PRO A 103 -1.70 -9.40 -0.91
C PRO A 103 -1.31 -8.97 0.51
N SER A 104 -0.05 -9.17 0.89
CA SER A 104 0.47 -8.84 2.21
C SER A 104 1.79 -8.08 2.08
N ALA A 105 1.87 -6.88 2.63
CA ALA A 105 3.05 -6.03 2.61
C ALA A 105 3.32 -5.39 3.97
N GLY A 106 4.59 -5.34 4.38
CA GLY A 106 5.01 -4.62 5.58
C GLY A 106 5.03 -3.11 5.34
N VAL A 107 4.30 -2.34 6.17
CA VAL A 107 4.21 -0.88 6.01
C VAL A 107 5.60 -0.23 6.12
N GLU A 108 6.40 -0.63 7.09
CA GLU A 108 7.73 -0.08 7.34
C GLU A 108 8.68 -0.35 6.16
N ARG A 109 8.63 -1.56 5.60
CA ARG A 109 9.42 -1.93 4.44
C ARG A 109 8.98 -1.17 3.19
N GLY A 110 7.68 -0.98 3.01
CA GLY A 110 7.12 -0.13 1.96
C GLY A 110 7.58 1.32 2.07
N VAL A 111 7.55 1.89 3.28
CA VAL A 111 8.05 3.24 3.54
C VAL A 111 9.54 3.35 3.24
N LEU A 112 10.35 2.37 3.66
CA LEU A 112 11.79 2.34 3.40
C LEU A 112 12.09 2.30 1.89
N ALA A 113 11.39 1.46 1.14
CA ALA A 113 11.53 1.37 -0.32
C ALA A 113 11.20 2.72 -0.99
N LEU A 114 10.09 3.36 -0.60
CA LEU A 114 9.67 4.64 -1.13
C LEU A 114 10.63 5.78 -0.79
N LEU A 115 11.19 5.79 0.42
CA LEU A 115 12.21 6.78 0.80
C LEU A 115 13.50 6.57 0.01
N ASN A 116 13.91 5.31 -0.20
CA ASN A 116 15.10 4.99 -0.99
C ASN A 116 14.95 5.44 -2.47
N GLU A 117 13.77 5.26 -3.06
CA GLU A 117 13.48 5.76 -4.42
C GLU A 117 13.40 7.29 -4.50
N ALA A 118 12.84 7.91 -3.46
CA ALA A 118 12.63 9.35 -3.42
C ALA A 118 13.90 10.14 -3.07
N TYR A 119 14.91 9.50 -2.48
CA TYR A 119 16.15 10.14 -2.06
C TYR A 119 16.93 10.65 -3.27
N PHE A 120 17.25 11.94 -3.26
CA PHE A 120 17.97 12.60 -4.35
C PHE A 120 18.92 13.66 -3.82
N GLU A 121 20.19 13.52 -4.17
CA GLU A 121 21.20 14.53 -3.90
C GLU A 121 21.23 15.54 -5.04
N ASP A 122 20.75 16.75 -4.77
CA ASP A 122 20.79 17.88 -5.69
C ASP A 122 22.12 18.62 -5.49
N GLU A 123 23.20 18.07 -6.02
CA GLU A 123 24.55 18.61 -5.88
C GLU A 123 24.65 20.05 -6.39
N LYS A 124 23.94 20.38 -7.47
CA LYS A 124 23.93 21.71 -8.06
C LYS A 124 23.46 22.81 -7.09
N ASN A 125 22.51 22.44 -6.22
CA ASN A 125 21.96 23.37 -5.23
C ASN A 125 22.37 22.99 -3.79
N SER A 126 23.35 22.08 -3.64
CA SER A 126 23.89 21.64 -2.33
C SER A 126 22.81 21.27 -1.34
N ARG A 127 21.81 20.45 -1.76
CA ARG A 127 20.69 20.04 -0.92
C ARG A 127 20.27 18.60 -1.14
N LEU A 128 19.62 18.03 -0.13
CA LEU A 128 18.94 16.75 -0.20
C LEU A 128 17.44 16.96 -0.46
N VAL A 129 16.87 16.16 -1.36
CA VAL A 129 15.46 16.25 -1.71
C VAL A 129 14.84 14.85 -1.65
N LEU A 130 13.65 14.75 -1.08
CA LEU A 130 12.81 13.58 -1.19
C LEU A 130 11.79 13.80 -2.33
N LYS A 131 12.03 13.18 -3.48
CA LYS A 131 11.16 13.28 -4.67
C LYS A 131 9.97 12.34 -4.58
N LEU A 132 9.20 12.44 -3.49
CA LEU A 132 7.98 11.65 -3.29
C LEU A 132 6.92 12.03 -4.32
N LYS A 133 6.10 11.05 -4.71
CA LYS A 133 4.87 11.34 -5.45
C LYS A 133 3.96 12.27 -4.63
N PRO A 134 3.24 13.22 -5.24
CA PRO A 134 2.44 14.21 -4.51
C PRO A 134 1.44 13.61 -3.52
N HIS A 135 0.82 12.47 -3.87
CA HIS A 135 -0.14 11.80 -3.00
C HIS A 135 0.52 11.15 -1.76
N LEU A 136 1.81 10.83 -1.81
CA LEU A 136 2.57 10.27 -0.68
C LEU A 136 3.23 11.35 0.18
N SER A 137 3.38 12.57 -0.33
CA SER A 137 3.98 13.65 0.45
C SER A 137 3.14 13.95 1.70
N PRO A 138 3.73 13.94 2.91
CA PRO A 138 2.98 14.21 4.15
C PRO A 138 2.51 15.65 4.25
N ILE A 139 3.21 16.60 3.58
CA ILE A 139 2.81 18.01 3.48
C ILE A 139 2.48 18.30 2.03
N LYS A 140 1.25 18.72 1.76
CA LYS A 140 0.74 18.94 0.40
C LYS A 140 1.06 20.31 -0.15
N ALA A 141 1.15 21.31 0.73
CA ALA A 141 1.53 22.67 0.40
C ALA A 141 2.16 23.38 1.60
N ALA A 142 3.06 24.32 1.32
CA ALA A 142 3.57 25.26 2.31
C ALA A 142 3.21 26.67 1.87
N VAL A 143 2.66 27.46 2.79
CA VAL A 143 2.41 28.89 2.58
C VAL A 143 3.49 29.66 3.29
N ILE A 144 4.23 30.49 2.55
CA ILE A 144 5.39 31.21 3.05
C ILE A 144 5.17 32.70 2.82
N PRO A 145 5.04 33.53 3.86
CA PRO A 145 4.94 34.99 3.68
C PRO A 145 6.30 35.57 3.21
N LEU A 146 6.27 36.43 2.21
CA LEU A 146 7.48 37.06 1.66
C LEU A 146 8.32 37.82 2.72
N LYS A 147 7.65 38.38 3.73
CA LYS A 147 8.30 39.08 4.85
C LYS A 147 7.63 38.62 6.15
N ARG A 148 8.41 37.94 6.99
CA ARG A 148 7.94 37.42 8.30
C ARG A 148 7.62 38.50 9.32
N ASN A 149 8.21 39.72 9.16
CA ASN A 149 8.02 40.89 10.03
C ASN A 149 6.96 41.87 9.50
N ASN A 150 6.14 41.45 8.54
CA ASN A 150 5.01 42.22 8.04
C ASN A 150 3.71 41.49 8.41
N ASP A 151 3.00 42.03 9.39
CA ASP A 151 1.80 41.41 9.95
C ASP A 151 0.69 41.21 8.91
N GLU A 152 0.55 42.11 7.94
CA GLU A 152 -0.44 41.98 6.87
C GLU A 152 -0.17 40.73 6.02
N LEU A 153 1.08 40.54 5.59
CA LEU A 153 1.50 39.39 4.78
C LEU A 153 1.37 38.10 5.57
N VAL A 154 1.74 38.08 6.86
CA VAL A 154 1.60 36.93 7.72
C VAL A 154 0.13 36.56 7.92
N ASN A 155 -0.75 37.54 8.12
CA ASN A 155 -2.18 37.30 8.28
C ASN A 155 -2.82 36.79 6.98
N LYS A 156 -2.45 37.32 5.82
CA LYS A 156 -2.86 36.79 4.51
C LYS A 156 -2.42 35.34 4.33
N ALA A 157 -1.17 35.01 4.69
CA ALA A 157 -0.65 33.65 4.61
C ALA A 157 -1.44 32.68 5.53
N LYS A 158 -1.79 33.12 6.76
CA LYS A 158 -2.64 32.32 7.68
C LYS A 158 -4.05 32.07 7.10
N LEU A 159 -4.65 33.08 6.46
CA LEU A 159 -5.94 32.92 5.81
C LEU A 159 -5.87 31.94 4.64
N LEU A 160 -4.89 32.11 3.75
CA LEU A 160 -4.68 31.21 2.62
C LEU A 160 -4.46 29.76 3.07
N LYS A 161 -3.65 29.54 4.12
CA LYS A 161 -3.50 28.20 4.71
C LYS A 161 -4.85 27.60 5.10
N LYS A 162 -5.72 28.38 5.80
CA LYS A 162 -7.05 27.91 6.21
C LYS A 162 -7.94 27.57 5.01
N GLU A 163 -7.88 28.39 3.95
CA GLU A 163 -8.65 28.12 2.72
C GLU A 163 -8.20 26.84 2.04
N LEU A 164 -6.87 26.63 1.88
CA LEU A 164 -6.33 25.39 1.33
C LEU A 164 -6.71 24.16 2.15
N GLN A 165 -6.77 24.27 3.48
CA GLN A 165 -7.23 23.18 4.34
C GLN A 165 -8.73 22.91 4.17
N LYS A 166 -9.57 23.95 4.00
CA LYS A 166 -11.02 23.80 3.80
C LYS A 166 -11.38 23.07 2.51
N ILE A 167 -10.63 23.25 1.44
CA ILE A 167 -10.84 22.53 0.17
C ILE A 167 -10.36 21.07 0.19
N GLY A 168 -9.90 20.56 1.34
CA GLY A 168 -9.50 19.18 1.49
C GLY A 168 -8.13 18.83 0.89
N LEU A 169 -7.25 19.80 0.69
CA LEU A 169 -5.91 19.56 0.14
C LEU A 169 -5.04 18.66 1.01
N GLY A 170 -5.41 18.46 2.28
CA GLY A 170 -4.67 17.71 3.26
C GLY A 170 -3.80 18.60 4.16
N ARG A 171 -2.65 18.10 4.60
CA ARG A 171 -1.79 18.85 5.51
C ARG A 171 -1.09 20.01 4.81
N VAL A 172 -1.41 21.23 5.23
CA VAL A 172 -0.82 22.50 4.74
C VAL A 172 0.03 23.11 5.86
N MET A 173 1.28 23.41 5.57
CA MET A 173 2.21 24.06 6.49
C MET A 173 2.18 25.60 6.31
N LEU A 174 2.35 26.35 7.39
CA LEU A 174 2.74 27.76 7.36
C LEU A 174 4.20 27.82 7.81
N GLU A 175 5.09 28.24 6.91
CA GLU A 175 6.49 28.41 7.23
C GLU A 175 6.80 29.91 7.35
N ASN A 176 7.21 30.33 8.54
CA ASN A 176 7.46 31.73 8.88
C ASN A 176 8.81 31.92 9.59
N SER A 177 9.67 30.89 9.61
CA SER A 177 10.93 30.90 10.34
C SER A 177 12.12 31.31 9.48
N GLY A 178 12.07 31.07 8.16
CA GLY A 178 13.17 31.30 7.24
C GLY A 178 13.05 32.58 6.42
N ASN A 179 14.13 32.90 5.70
CA ASN A 179 14.10 33.87 4.60
C ASN A 179 13.77 33.10 3.31
N ILE A 180 13.04 33.77 2.41
CA ILE A 180 12.86 33.29 1.05
C ILE A 180 14.11 33.76 0.27
N GLY A 181 14.93 32.81 -0.12
CA GLY A 181 16.15 33.06 -0.87
C GLY A 181 16.50 31.94 -1.79
#